data_e94e36cfc1277481384a99e88bde8209
#
_entry.id   e94e36cfc1277481384a99e88bde8209
#
_cell.length_a   1.000
_cell.length_b   1.000
_cell.length_c   1.000
_cell.angle_alpha   90.00
_cell.angle_beta   90.00
_cell.angle_gamma   90.00
#
_symmetry.space_group_name_H-M   'P 1'
#
loop_
_entity.id
_entity.type
_entity.pdbx_description
1 polymer ?
#
loop_
_entity_poly.entity_id
_entity_poly.type
_entity_poly.pdbx_seq_one_letter_code
_entity_poly.pdbx_strand_id
1 'polypeptide(L)'
;RSSLPLSWEEEVPRLIAAGCGGDVRKAVNAVELLYQSAKPRDGGLLLTTEDAQVLAQRSAMRYDREGDQHYDLLSALQKSIRGSDPDAAVYYLGRLLAAGDLLSPCRRLLVIAAEDVGLAYPQAIVVTKACVDAALQLGLPEGRLPLAEAAVLLATAPKSNSAHNAIIAAMQDIDHGKVGPVPRHLQNVHADSAGTGKVPTYKYPHVYPNHYVKQQYLPDLVKDAVYYEYGPNKTEQAAKRYWDEIKGDSASR
;
A
#
# COMPACT_ATOMS: atom_id res chain seq x y z
N ARG A 1 10.10 18.55 -42.70
CA ARG A 1 10.13 17.10 -42.98
C ARG A 1 9.46 16.89 -44.32
N SER A 2 10.17 16.36 -45.34
CA SER A 2 9.62 15.99 -46.62
C SER A 2 8.44 15.05 -46.41
N SER A 3 7.32 15.34 -47.08
CA SER A 3 6.10 14.51 -47.00
C SER A 3 6.34 13.21 -47.77
N LEU A 4 6.83 12.16 -47.05
CA LEU A 4 6.82 10.83 -47.60
C LEU A 4 5.36 10.35 -47.73
N PRO A 5 5.00 9.68 -48.81
CA PRO A 5 3.65 9.13 -48.96
C PRO A 5 3.38 8.12 -47.82
N LEU A 6 2.19 8.25 -47.21
CA LEU A 6 1.73 7.37 -46.15
C LEU A 6 0.77 6.34 -46.71
N SER A 7 1.04 5.08 -46.44
CA SER A 7 0.16 3.95 -46.73
C SER A 7 -0.07 3.12 -45.48
N TRP A 8 -1.14 2.33 -45.46
CA TRP A 8 -1.45 1.45 -44.32
C TRP A 8 -2.10 0.16 -44.82
N GLU A 9 -1.94 -0.92 -44.05
CA GLU A 9 -2.63 -2.17 -44.25
C GLU A 9 -4.13 -2.05 -43.92
N GLU A 10 -5.00 -2.75 -44.62
CA GLU A 10 -6.46 -2.61 -44.56
C GLU A 10 -7.05 -2.72 -43.14
N GLU A 11 -6.46 -3.54 -42.28
CA GLU A 11 -6.91 -3.78 -40.90
C GLU A 11 -6.49 -2.69 -39.91
N VAL A 12 -5.52 -1.84 -40.23
CA VAL A 12 -4.95 -0.82 -39.31
C VAL A 12 -6.00 0.16 -38.76
N PRO A 13 -6.88 0.78 -39.57
CA PRO A 13 -7.88 1.70 -39.03
C PRO A 13 -8.86 1.02 -38.08
N ARG A 14 -9.23 -0.24 -38.36
CA ARG A 14 -10.14 -1.03 -37.54
C ARG A 14 -9.55 -1.38 -36.18
N LEU A 15 -8.28 -1.77 -36.16
CA LEU A 15 -7.54 -2.07 -34.92
C LEU A 15 -7.38 -0.82 -34.03
N ILE A 16 -7.07 0.33 -34.62
CA ILE A 16 -6.99 1.60 -33.90
C ILE A 16 -8.35 1.97 -33.30
N ALA A 17 -9.42 1.91 -34.11
CA ALA A 17 -10.76 2.23 -33.66
C ALA A 17 -11.23 1.32 -32.52
N ALA A 18 -11.00 0.00 -32.63
CA ALA A 18 -11.32 -0.97 -31.60
C ALA A 18 -10.54 -0.73 -30.30
N GLY A 19 -9.22 -0.44 -30.41
CA GLY A 19 -8.35 -0.17 -29.24
C GLY A 19 -8.65 1.16 -28.55
N CYS A 20 -9.38 2.08 -29.19
CA CYS A 20 -9.70 3.39 -28.64
C CYS A 20 -11.11 3.49 -28.02
N GLY A 21 -11.92 2.43 -28.10
CA GLY A 21 -13.24 2.37 -27.46
C GLY A 21 -14.19 3.51 -27.84
N GLY A 22 -14.09 4.07 -29.07
CA GLY A 22 -14.91 5.18 -29.55
C GLY A 22 -14.40 6.59 -29.19
N ASP A 23 -13.27 6.70 -28.50
CA ASP A 23 -12.65 8.00 -28.16
C ASP A 23 -11.81 8.52 -29.33
N VAL A 24 -12.31 9.56 -30.00
CA VAL A 24 -11.68 10.17 -31.20
C VAL A 24 -10.31 10.77 -30.86
N ARG A 25 -10.12 11.40 -29.69
CA ARG A 25 -8.84 11.98 -29.29
C ARG A 25 -7.77 10.90 -29.15
N LYS A 26 -8.14 9.77 -28.58
CA LYS A 26 -7.24 8.60 -28.46
C LYS A 26 -6.90 8.02 -29.81
N ALA A 27 -7.86 7.94 -30.71
CA ALA A 27 -7.62 7.45 -32.06
C ALA A 27 -6.64 8.35 -32.82
N VAL A 28 -6.78 9.67 -32.73
CA VAL A 28 -5.86 10.65 -33.34
C VAL A 28 -4.45 10.50 -32.76
N ASN A 29 -4.30 10.44 -31.44
CA ASN A 29 -3.01 10.22 -30.79
C ASN A 29 -2.37 8.88 -31.17
N ALA A 30 -3.18 7.83 -31.32
CA ALA A 30 -2.70 6.51 -31.76
C ALA A 30 -2.16 6.55 -33.18
N VAL A 31 -2.86 7.22 -34.09
CA VAL A 31 -2.40 7.43 -35.48
C VAL A 31 -1.11 8.23 -35.50
N GLU A 32 -1.02 9.29 -34.71
CA GLU A 32 0.18 10.12 -34.63
C GLU A 32 1.40 9.33 -34.11
N LEU A 33 1.22 8.50 -33.09
CA LEU A 33 2.28 7.63 -32.57
C LEU A 33 2.72 6.58 -33.61
N LEU A 34 1.78 5.97 -34.31
CA LEU A 34 2.09 5.03 -35.40
C LEU A 34 2.88 5.71 -36.50
N TYR A 35 2.45 6.90 -36.90
CA TYR A 35 3.15 7.71 -37.91
C TYR A 35 4.57 8.07 -37.48
N GLN A 36 4.78 8.44 -36.21
CA GLN A 36 6.11 8.81 -35.68
C GLN A 36 7.04 7.59 -35.57
N SER A 37 6.49 6.40 -35.31
CA SER A 37 7.25 5.15 -35.17
C SER A 37 7.43 4.39 -36.50
N ALA A 38 6.69 4.77 -37.56
CA ALA A 38 6.73 4.10 -38.84
C ALA A 38 8.12 4.15 -39.48
N LYS A 39 8.59 3.02 -39.96
CA LYS A 39 9.86 2.89 -40.67
C LYS A 39 9.65 3.13 -42.18
N PRO A 40 10.57 3.84 -42.85
CA PRO A 40 10.52 3.97 -44.29
C PRO A 40 10.58 2.61 -44.99
N ARG A 41 9.66 2.39 -45.95
CA ARG A 41 9.64 1.19 -46.78
C ARG A 41 9.22 1.59 -48.19
N ASP A 42 9.96 1.13 -49.17
CA ASP A 42 9.68 1.36 -50.61
C ASP A 42 9.42 2.82 -50.99
N GLY A 43 10.14 3.78 -50.39
CA GLY A 43 10.03 5.20 -50.66
C GLY A 43 8.88 5.93 -49.97
N GLY A 44 8.14 5.26 -49.08
CA GLY A 44 7.06 5.83 -48.28
C GLY A 44 7.10 5.35 -46.81
N LEU A 45 6.07 5.70 -46.05
CA LEU A 45 5.82 5.18 -44.71
C LEU A 45 4.67 4.17 -44.80
N LEU A 46 4.88 2.95 -44.28
CA LEU A 46 3.83 1.94 -44.20
C LEU A 46 3.48 1.69 -42.71
N LEU A 47 2.20 1.84 -42.37
CA LEU A 47 1.65 1.44 -41.08
C LEU A 47 1.19 -0.03 -41.19
N THR A 48 1.80 -0.91 -40.39
CA THR A 48 1.50 -2.34 -40.43
C THR A 48 0.46 -2.72 -39.39
N THR A 49 -0.22 -3.82 -39.64
CA THR A 49 -1.18 -4.45 -38.71
C THR A 49 -0.49 -4.83 -37.39
N GLU A 50 0.77 -5.30 -37.45
CA GLU A 50 1.56 -5.66 -36.27
C GLU A 50 1.83 -4.44 -35.38
N ASP A 51 2.27 -3.32 -35.95
CA ASP A 51 2.50 -2.06 -35.22
C ASP A 51 1.19 -1.54 -34.60
N ALA A 52 0.09 -1.63 -35.34
CA ALA A 52 -1.24 -1.23 -34.87
C ALA A 52 -1.74 -2.12 -33.73
N GLN A 53 -1.50 -3.43 -33.78
CA GLN A 53 -1.85 -4.37 -32.68
C GLN A 53 -1.06 -4.07 -31.41
N VAL A 54 0.27 -3.86 -31.50
CA VAL A 54 1.11 -3.50 -30.37
C VAL A 54 0.65 -2.19 -29.74
N LEU A 55 0.30 -1.21 -30.57
CA LEU A 55 -0.20 0.08 -30.08
C LEU A 55 -1.58 -0.02 -29.44
N ALA A 56 -2.50 -0.79 -30.06
CA ALA A 56 -3.83 -1.03 -29.53
C ALA A 56 -3.79 -1.74 -28.18
N GLN A 57 -2.90 -2.73 -28.00
CA GLN A 57 -2.66 -3.41 -26.72
C GLN A 57 -2.11 -2.45 -25.65
N ARG A 58 -1.14 -1.60 -26.00
CA ARG A 58 -0.59 -0.58 -25.10
C ARG A 58 -1.63 0.49 -24.74
N SER A 59 -2.46 0.87 -25.68
CA SER A 59 -3.54 1.83 -25.48
C SER A 59 -4.64 1.27 -24.59
N ALA A 60 -5.03 0.01 -24.78
CA ALA A 60 -5.98 -0.70 -23.92
C ALA A 60 -5.45 -0.80 -22.47
N MET A 61 -4.18 -1.16 -22.28
CA MET A 61 -3.56 -1.21 -20.95
C MET A 61 -3.50 0.16 -20.26
N ARG A 62 -3.28 1.25 -21.02
CA ARG A 62 -3.32 2.62 -20.47
C ARG A 62 -4.73 3.09 -20.15
N TYR A 63 -5.73 2.63 -20.91
CA TYR A 63 -7.14 3.02 -20.71
C TYR A 63 -7.68 2.46 -19.40
N ASP A 64 -7.26 1.28 -18.99
CA ASP A 64 -7.63 0.60 -17.74
C ASP A 64 -7.13 1.33 -16.47
N ARG A 65 -6.28 2.33 -16.61
CA ARG A 65 -5.70 3.07 -15.48
C ARG A 65 -6.72 3.88 -14.66
N GLU A 66 -7.84 4.26 -15.24
CA GLU A 66 -8.86 5.11 -14.61
C GLU A 66 -10.22 4.42 -14.42
N GLY A 67 -10.33 3.12 -14.78
CA GLY A 67 -11.55 2.33 -14.73
C GLY A 67 -11.57 1.27 -13.62
N ASP A 68 -12.68 0.54 -13.53
CA ASP A 68 -12.91 -0.54 -12.57
C ASP A 68 -11.80 -1.60 -12.59
N GLN A 69 -11.24 -1.91 -13.76
CA GLN A 69 -10.16 -2.89 -13.90
C GLN A 69 -8.86 -2.46 -13.20
N HIS A 70 -8.58 -1.16 -13.10
CA HIS A 70 -7.41 -0.66 -12.35
C HIS A 70 -7.55 -0.97 -10.86
N TYR A 71 -8.72 -0.71 -10.29
CA TYR A 71 -9.00 -1.05 -8.89
C TYR A 71 -9.00 -2.57 -8.66
N ASP A 72 -9.47 -3.34 -9.63
CA ASP A 72 -9.41 -4.81 -9.58
C ASP A 72 -7.97 -5.32 -9.58
N LEU A 73 -7.08 -4.74 -10.37
CA LEU A 73 -5.65 -5.09 -10.38
C LEU A 73 -4.97 -4.78 -9.05
N LEU A 74 -5.23 -3.60 -8.47
CA LEU A 74 -4.72 -3.24 -7.13
C LEU A 74 -5.27 -4.16 -6.04
N SER A 75 -6.54 -4.52 -6.13
CA SER A 75 -7.19 -5.47 -5.23
C SER A 75 -6.60 -6.88 -5.37
N ALA A 76 -6.36 -7.33 -6.60
CA ALA A 76 -5.75 -8.62 -6.89
C ALA A 76 -4.30 -8.68 -6.39
N LEU A 77 -3.50 -7.62 -6.59
CA LEU A 77 -2.15 -7.49 -6.04
C LEU A 77 -2.16 -7.67 -4.51
N GLN A 78 -3.01 -6.92 -3.82
CA GLN A 78 -3.11 -7.02 -2.36
C GLN A 78 -3.56 -8.41 -1.90
N LYS A 79 -4.59 -8.99 -2.53
CA LYS A 79 -5.11 -10.31 -2.19
C LYS A 79 -4.10 -11.42 -2.44
N SER A 80 -3.31 -11.32 -3.51
CA SER A 80 -2.24 -12.27 -3.81
C SER A 80 -1.14 -12.24 -2.75
N ILE A 81 -0.69 -11.04 -2.34
CA ILE A 81 0.29 -10.86 -1.28
C ILE A 81 -0.27 -11.37 0.06
N ARG A 82 -1.50 -11.01 0.41
CA ARG A 82 -2.21 -11.48 1.60
C ARG A 82 -2.35 -13.00 1.63
N GLY A 83 -2.63 -13.61 0.47
CA GLY A 83 -2.73 -15.05 0.27
C GLY A 83 -1.37 -15.76 0.15
N SER A 84 -0.25 -15.01 0.24
CA SER A 84 1.12 -15.57 0.13
C SER A 84 1.40 -16.25 -1.21
N ASP A 85 0.87 -15.70 -2.30
CA ASP A 85 1.16 -16.10 -3.68
C ASP A 85 2.09 -15.06 -4.35
N PRO A 86 3.42 -15.29 -4.35
CA PRO A 86 4.37 -14.34 -4.92
C PRO A 86 4.28 -14.27 -6.45
N ASP A 87 3.90 -15.35 -7.13
CA ASP A 87 3.81 -15.38 -8.60
C ASP A 87 2.64 -14.51 -9.09
N ALA A 88 1.47 -14.65 -8.47
CA ALA A 88 0.33 -13.79 -8.74
C ALA A 88 0.60 -12.34 -8.37
N ALA A 89 1.30 -12.08 -7.25
CA ALA A 89 1.68 -10.73 -6.82
C ALA A 89 2.55 -10.03 -7.87
N VAL A 90 3.60 -10.70 -8.35
CA VAL A 90 4.49 -10.17 -9.39
C VAL A 90 3.74 -9.97 -10.72
N TYR A 91 2.84 -10.88 -11.07
CA TYR A 91 2.04 -10.76 -12.29
C TYR A 91 1.13 -9.53 -12.27
N TYR A 92 0.35 -9.31 -11.20
CA TYR A 92 -0.53 -8.15 -11.09
C TYR A 92 0.25 -6.84 -10.95
N LEU A 93 1.37 -6.84 -10.24
CA LEU A 93 2.30 -5.72 -10.22
C LEU A 93 2.78 -5.39 -11.64
N GLY A 94 3.24 -6.39 -12.38
CA GLY A 94 3.70 -6.24 -13.77
C GLY A 94 2.63 -5.63 -14.68
N ARG A 95 1.37 -6.02 -14.53
CA ARG A 95 0.24 -5.44 -15.28
C ARG A 95 0.05 -3.95 -14.98
N LEU A 96 0.11 -3.54 -13.70
CA LEU A 96 0.01 -2.13 -13.31
C LEU A 96 1.16 -1.30 -13.88
N LEU A 97 2.39 -1.81 -13.79
CA LEU A 97 3.58 -1.12 -14.32
C LEU A 97 3.59 -1.05 -15.86
N ALA A 98 3.10 -2.10 -16.55
CA ALA A 98 2.94 -2.10 -18.00
C ALA A 98 1.91 -1.05 -18.47
N ALA A 99 0.89 -0.78 -17.67
CA ALA A 99 -0.05 0.32 -17.89
C ALA A 99 0.57 1.71 -17.60
N GLY A 100 1.83 1.78 -17.13
CA GLY A 100 2.54 3.02 -16.78
C GLY A 100 2.16 3.58 -15.41
N ASP A 101 1.47 2.80 -14.56
CA ASP A 101 1.14 3.21 -13.21
C ASP A 101 2.24 2.78 -12.24
N LEU A 102 3.06 3.74 -11.83
CA LEU A 102 4.09 3.55 -10.83
C LEU A 102 3.61 3.90 -9.42
N LEU A 103 2.72 4.90 -9.30
CA LEU A 103 2.38 5.48 -7.99
C LEU A 103 1.40 4.63 -7.19
N SER A 104 0.38 4.05 -7.84
CA SER A 104 -0.63 3.28 -7.13
C SER A 104 -0.08 2.00 -6.52
N PRO A 105 0.73 1.17 -7.24
CA PRO A 105 1.38 0.02 -6.61
C PRO A 105 2.36 0.42 -5.50
N CYS A 106 3.11 1.52 -5.63
CA CYS A 106 3.96 2.03 -4.55
C CYS A 106 3.17 2.28 -3.27
N ARG A 107 2.06 3.00 -3.35
CA ARG A 107 1.17 3.27 -2.21
C ARG A 107 0.56 1.98 -1.66
N ARG A 108 0.11 1.10 -2.54
CA ARG A 108 -0.52 -0.17 -2.15
C ARG A 108 0.44 -1.08 -1.40
N LEU A 109 1.69 -1.21 -1.84
CA LEU A 109 2.70 -2.02 -1.16
C LEU A 109 3.00 -1.50 0.26
N LEU A 110 3.03 -0.19 0.48
CA LEU A 110 3.18 0.39 1.82
C LEU A 110 1.99 0.07 2.73
N VAL A 111 0.77 0.13 2.19
CA VAL A 111 -0.43 -0.28 2.94
C VAL A 111 -0.36 -1.76 3.32
N ILE A 112 -0.04 -2.64 2.36
CA ILE A 112 0.09 -4.09 2.59
C ILE A 112 1.15 -4.41 3.64
N ALA A 113 2.30 -3.71 3.60
CA ALA A 113 3.37 -3.90 4.57
C ALA A 113 2.91 -3.63 6.02
N ALA A 114 2.02 -2.65 6.22
CA ALA A 114 1.48 -2.29 7.53
C ALA A 114 0.23 -3.09 7.90
N GLU A 115 -0.68 -3.34 6.94
CA GLU A 115 -1.98 -3.98 7.14
C GLU A 115 -1.89 -5.51 7.24
N ASP A 116 -1.15 -6.13 6.29
CA ASP A 116 -1.16 -7.59 6.11
C ASP A 116 0.05 -8.29 6.74
N VAL A 117 1.23 -7.67 6.69
CA VAL A 117 2.47 -8.21 7.28
C VAL A 117 2.67 -7.69 8.70
N GLY A 118 2.57 -6.39 8.90
CA GLY A 118 2.55 -5.73 10.21
C GLY A 118 3.60 -6.25 11.19
N LEU A 119 3.15 -6.56 12.40
CA LEU A 119 4.00 -6.98 13.51
C LEU A 119 4.55 -8.42 13.37
N ALA A 120 4.10 -9.20 12.40
CA ALA A 120 4.69 -10.51 12.14
C ALA A 120 6.12 -10.39 11.60
N TYR A 121 6.40 -9.33 10.82
CA TYR A 121 7.73 -8.97 10.35
C TYR A 121 7.89 -7.45 10.30
N PRO A 122 8.25 -6.78 11.41
CA PRO A 122 8.30 -5.32 11.52
C PRO A 122 9.25 -4.63 10.53
N GLN A 123 10.26 -5.33 10.02
CA GLN A 123 11.18 -4.80 9.02
C GLN A 123 10.51 -4.62 7.64
N ALA A 124 9.37 -5.26 7.38
CA ALA A 124 8.71 -5.22 6.08
C ALA A 124 8.42 -3.79 5.61
N ILE A 125 7.91 -2.94 6.48
CA ILE A 125 7.59 -1.54 6.11
C ILE A 125 8.85 -0.73 5.77
N VAL A 126 9.97 -0.98 6.45
CA VAL A 126 11.24 -0.30 6.22
C VAL A 126 11.81 -0.68 4.86
N VAL A 127 11.87 -1.98 4.57
CA VAL A 127 12.36 -2.48 3.27
C VAL A 127 11.45 -2.02 2.13
N THR A 128 10.12 -2.16 2.30
CA THR A 128 9.15 -1.69 1.30
C THR A 128 9.31 -0.21 1.02
N LYS A 129 9.50 0.63 2.06
CA LYS A 129 9.72 2.07 1.89
C LYS A 129 10.99 2.35 1.09
N ALA A 130 12.10 1.66 1.38
CA ALA A 130 13.33 1.79 0.61
C ALA A 130 13.15 1.39 -0.85
N CYS A 131 12.45 0.28 -1.12
CA CYS A 131 12.13 -0.17 -2.48
C CYS A 131 11.25 0.84 -3.23
N VAL A 132 10.24 1.41 -2.56
CA VAL A 132 9.37 2.44 -3.13
C VAL A 132 10.17 3.70 -3.48
N ASP A 133 11.03 4.17 -2.59
CA ASP A 133 11.87 5.35 -2.83
C ASP A 133 12.83 5.12 -4.01
N ALA A 134 13.46 3.95 -4.07
CA ALA A 134 14.31 3.57 -5.19
C ALA A 134 13.52 3.55 -6.50
N ALA A 135 12.32 2.96 -6.51
CA ALA A 135 11.48 2.91 -7.70
C ALA A 135 11.06 4.31 -8.20
N LEU A 136 10.74 5.21 -7.29
CA LEU A 136 10.38 6.60 -7.62
C LEU A 136 11.57 7.41 -8.14
N GLN A 137 12.78 7.14 -7.67
CA GLN A 137 14.01 7.77 -8.17
C GLN A 137 14.41 7.24 -9.55
N LEU A 138 14.30 5.94 -9.77
CA LEU A 138 14.67 5.29 -11.03
C LEU A 138 13.66 5.54 -12.15
N GLY A 139 12.37 5.60 -11.80
CA GLY A 139 11.30 5.62 -12.80
C GLY A 139 11.17 4.29 -13.55
N LEU A 140 10.30 4.26 -14.57
CA LEU A 140 10.14 3.08 -15.43
C LEU A 140 11.12 3.16 -16.62
N PRO A 141 11.70 2.02 -17.06
CA PRO A 141 11.36 0.65 -16.67
C PRO A 141 12.10 0.09 -15.44
N GLU A 142 13.17 0.71 -14.96
CA GLU A 142 14.05 0.14 -13.92
C GLU A 142 13.36 0.07 -12.54
N GLY A 143 12.45 0.97 -12.23
CA GLY A 143 11.68 0.99 -10.98
C GLY A 143 10.87 -0.28 -10.72
N ARG A 144 10.65 -1.11 -11.76
CA ARG A 144 10.02 -2.44 -11.60
C ARG A 144 10.83 -3.40 -10.73
N LEU A 145 12.15 -3.26 -10.70
CA LEU A 145 13.05 -4.18 -9.97
C LEU A 145 12.84 -4.07 -8.45
N PRO A 146 13.01 -2.89 -7.82
CA PRO A 146 12.78 -2.76 -6.38
C PRO A 146 11.31 -3.03 -6.00
N LEU A 147 10.34 -2.71 -6.86
CA LEU A 147 8.93 -3.03 -6.55
C LEU A 147 8.64 -4.53 -6.60
N ALA A 148 9.27 -5.28 -7.50
CA ALA A 148 9.17 -6.74 -7.52
C ALA A 148 9.80 -7.35 -6.26
N GLU A 149 10.95 -6.86 -5.80
CA GLU A 149 11.57 -7.27 -4.54
C GLU A 149 10.62 -7.04 -3.36
N ALA A 150 10.01 -5.86 -3.25
CA ALA A 150 9.04 -5.56 -2.21
C ALA A 150 7.81 -6.49 -2.28
N ALA A 151 7.25 -6.73 -3.46
CA ALA A 151 6.08 -7.60 -3.63
C ALA A 151 6.38 -9.05 -3.22
N VAL A 152 7.52 -9.60 -3.62
CA VAL A 152 7.96 -10.95 -3.25
C VAL A 152 8.22 -11.04 -1.75
N LEU A 153 8.94 -10.07 -1.17
CA LEU A 153 9.17 -9.98 0.27
C LEU A 153 7.87 -10.03 1.05
N LEU A 154 6.91 -9.18 0.69
CA LEU A 154 5.62 -9.09 1.37
C LEU A 154 4.77 -10.36 1.17
N ALA A 155 4.81 -10.97 -0.01
CA ALA A 155 4.10 -12.21 -0.29
C ALA A 155 4.65 -13.39 0.53
N THR A 156 5.96 -13.46 0.71
CA THR A 156 6.64 -14.56 1.42
C THR A 156 6.80 -14.33 2.93
N ALA A 157 6.59 -13.11 3.42
CA ALA A 157 6.65 -12.78 4.84
C ALA A 157 5.49 -13.41 5.63
N PRO A 158 5.68 -13.72 6.93
CA PRO A 158 4.55 -14.07 7.80
C PRO A 158 3.56 -12.91 7.87
N LYS A 159 2.29 -13.21 8.12
CA LYS A 159 1.18 -12.23 8.10
C LYS A 159 0.66 -11.94 9.50
N SER A 160 0.31 -10.68 9.74
CA SER A 160 -0.43 -10.24 10.92
C SER A 160 -1.17 -8.94 10.63
N ASN A 161 -2.45 -8.92 10.93
CA ASN A 161 -3.29 -7.73 10.88
C ASN A 161 -3.65 -7.22 12.29
N SER A 162 -2.94 -7.64 13.33
CA SER A 162 -3.23 -7.31 14.73
C SER A 162 -3.25 -5.80 14.97
N ALA A 163 -2.27 -5.06 14.46
CA ALA A 163 -2.21 -3.60 14.60
C ALA A 163 -3.32 -2.89 13.79
N HIS A 164 -3.64 -3.40 12.59
CA HIS A 164 -4.77 -2.92 11.80
C HIS A 164 -6.09 -3.10 12.57
N ASN A 165 -6.36 -4.30 13.09
CA ASN A 165 -7.57 -4.57 13.85
C ASN A 165 -7.66 -3.68 15.10
N ALA A 166 -6.53 -3.46 15.78
CA ALA A 166 -6.48 -2.61 16.97
C ALA A 166 -6.93 -1.16 16.68
N ILE A 167 -6.40 -0.55 15.62
CA ILE A 167 -6.81 0.83 15.29
C ILE A 167 -8.25 0.90 14.80
N ILE A 168 -8.73 -0.09 14.03
CA ILE A 168 -10.12 -0.14 13.58
C ILE A 168 -11.07 -0.24 14.79
N ALA A 169 -10.79 -1.11 15.76
CA ALA A 169 -11.60 -1.25 16.95
C ALA A 169 -11.63 0.05 17.78
N ALA A 170 -10.49 0.72 17.93
CA ALA A 170 -10.42 2.01 18.62
C ALA A 170 -11.22 3.10 17.89
N MET A 171 -11.11 3.18 16.56
CA MET A 171 -11.88 4.12 15.75
C MET A 171 -13.38 3.87 15.82
N GLN A 172 -13.81 2.61 15.81
CA GLN A 172 -15.22 2.25 16.00
C GLN A 172 -15.79 2.74 17.34
N ASP A 173 -15.03 2.60 18.43
CA ASP A 173 -15.45 3.12 19.73
C ASP A 173 -15.57 4.66 19.74
N ILE A 174 -14.63 5.34 19.09
CA ILE A 174 -14.63 6.79 18.92
C ILE A 174 -15.84 7.23 18.09
N ASP A 175 -16.10 6.59 16.96
CA ASP A 175 -17.23 6.89 16.07
C ASP A 175 -18.59 6.65 16.75
N HIS A 176 -18.65 5.71 17.69
CA HIS A 176 -19.83 5.48 18.52
C HIS A 176 -19.91 6.42 19.74
N GLY A 177 -19.07 7.43 19.81
CA GLY A 177 -19.10 8.43 20.88
C GLY A 177 -18.50 7.96 22.21
N LYS A 178 -17.81 6.83 22.25
CA LYS A 178 -17.09 6.36 23.44
C LYS A 178 -15.80 7.16 23.65
N VAL A 179 -15.94 8.46 23.77
CA VAL A 179 -14.85 9.41 24.05
C VAL A 179 -14.98 9.96 25.44
N GLY A 180 -13.88 10.09 26.14
CA GLY A 180 -13.85 10.62 27.50
C GLY A 180 -12.63 11.52 27.74
N PRO A 181 -12.61 12.29 28.83
CA PRO A 181 -11.45 13.10 29.17
C PRO A 181 -10.23 12.21 29.42
N VAL A 182 -9.06 12.69 29.01
CA VAL A 182 -7.80 12.04 29.35
C VAL A 182 -7.66 11.94 30.87
N PRO A 183 -7.27 10.78 31.42
CA PRO A 183 -7.06 10.62 32.88
C PRO A 183 -6.18 11.73 33.44
N ARG A 184 -6.58 12.29 34.58
CA ARG A 184 -5.98 13.51 35.12
C ARG A 184 -4.46 13.43 35.29
N HIS A 185 -3.94 12.28 35.73
CA HIS A 185 -2.50 12.07 35.94
C HIS A 185 -1.70 11.97 34.62
N LEU A 186 -2.36 11.83 33.46
CA LEU A 186 -1.72 11.84 32.15
C LEU A 186 -1.76 13.22 31.47
N GLN A 187 -2.54 14.16 32.02
CA GLN A 187 -2.64 15.51 31.47
C GLN A 187 -1.37 16.31 31.77
N ASN A 188 -1.02 17.23 30.88
CA ASN A 188 0.02 18.19 31.16
C ASN A 188 -0.35 19.05 32.39
N VAL A 189 0.65 19.41 33.20
CA VAL A 189 0.45 20.34 34.32
C VAL A 189 0.26 21.73 33.74
N HIS A 190 -0.95 22.26 33.83
CA HIS A 190 -1.27 23.63 33.49
C HIS A 190 -1.23 24.50 34.73
N ALA A 191 -0.92 25.81 34.59
CA ALA A 191 -0.81 26.77 35.69
C ALA A 191 -2.06 26.82 36.60
N ASP A 192 -3.24 26.56 36.03
CA ASP A 192 -4.53 26.54 36.75
C ASP A 192 -4.71 25.30 37.65
N SER A 193 -3.79 24.33 37.58
CA SER A 193 -3.85 23.10 38.39
C SER A 193 -3.21 23.24 39.77
N ALA A 194 -2.60 24.36 40.08
CA ALA A 194 -1.80 24.58 41.32
C ALA A 194 -2.63 24.75 42.59
N GLY A 195 -3.99 24.71 42.54
CA GLY A 195 -4.84 25.09 43.66
C GLY A 195 -5.84 24.07 44.18
N THR A 196 -6.05 22.91 43.55
CA THR A 196 -7.13 22.00 43.89
C THR A 196 -6.67 20.59 44.20
N GLY A 197 -6.45 20.27 45.47
CA GLY A 197 -6.43 18.91 45.98
C GLY A 197 -5.37 17.96 45.44
N LYS A 198 -5.13 16.82 46.08
CA LYS A 198 -4.21 15.76 45.65
C LYS A 198 -4.58 15.20 44.26
N VAL A 199 -3.97 15.80 43.23
CA VAL A 199 -4.07 15.22 41.87
C VAL A 199 -3.29 13.89 41.86
N PRO A 200 -3.85 12.79 41.37
CA PRO A 200 -3.09 11.55 41.21
C PRO A 200 -1.84 11.82 40.40
N THR A 201 -0.68 11.53 40.93
CA THR A 201 0.60 11.77 40.26
C THR A 201 0.86 10.65 39.25
N TYR A 202 1.31 11.01 38.05
CA TYR A 202 1.79 10.06 37.05
C TYR A 202 2.94 9.23 37.65
N LYS A 203 2.82 7.93 37.60
CA LYS A 203 3.87 7.00 37.97
C LYS A 203 4.80 6.80 36.77
N TYR A 204 6.05 7.28 36.87
CA TYR A 204 7.00 7.19 35.77
C TYR A 204 7.61 5.77 35.66
N PRO A 205 7.31 5.00 34.61
CA PRO A 205 7.67 3.59 34.55
C PRO A 205 9.15 3.29 34.66
N HIS A 206 10.03 4.16 34.16
CA HIS A 206 11.49 3.95 34.16
C HIS A 206 12.14 3.88 35.56
N VAL A 207 11.46 4.32 36.63
CA VAL A 207 11.94 4.18 38.00
C VAL A 207 11.47 2.93 38.70
N TYR A 208 10.67 2.10 38.00
CA TYR A 208 10.16 0.81 38.49
C TYR A 208 10.88 -0.36 37.85
N PRO A 209 10.91 -1.55 38.50
CA PRO A 209 11.47 -2.76 37.92
C PRO A 209 10.86 -3.08 36.57
N ASN A 210 11.68 -3.56 35.65
CA ASN A 210 11.30 -3.87 34.27
C ASN A 210 10.65 -2.67 33.51
N HIS A 211 10.84 -1.43 34.00
CA HIS A 211 10.22 -0.22 33.45
C HIS A 211 8.69 -0.34 33.32
N TYR A 212 8.06 -1.03 34.26
CA TYR A 212 6.62 -1.26 34.28
C TYR A 212 5.99 -0.92 35.63
N VAL A 213 4.84 -0.27 35.60
CA VAL A 213 3.98 -0.03 36.77
C VAL A 213 2.53 -0.01 36.33
N LYS A 214 1.68 -0.69 37.09
CA LYS A 214 0.25 -0.73 36.79
C LYS A 214 -0.38 0.63 37.11
N GLN A 215 -0.95 1.27 36.12
CA GLN A 215 -1.77 2.48 36.24
C GLN A 215 -2.77 2.53 35.08
N GLN A 216 -3.81 3.35 35.20
CA GLN A 216 -4.81 3.52 34.17
C GLN A 216 -4.28 4.47 33.08
N TYR A 217 -4.41 4.09 31.81
CA TYR A 217 -4.03 4.93 30.66
C TYR A 217 -5.23 5.36 29.81
N LEU A 218 -6.27 4.53 29.73
CA LEU A 218 -7.47 4.85 28.96
C LEU A 218 -8.45 5.69 29.78
N PRO A 219 -9.28 6.52 29.11
CA PRO A 219 -10.41 7.20 29.75
C PRO A 219 -11.34 6.23 30.46
N ASP A 220 -12.04 6.70 31.50
CA ASP A 220 -12.92 5.86 32.32
C ASP A 220 -13.96 5.10 31.50
N LEU A 221 -14.49 5.73 30.46
CA LEU A 221 -15.52 5.14 29.61
C LEU A 221 -15.05 3.87 28.85
N VAL A 222 -13.76 3.80 28.56
CA VAL A 222 -13.14 2.69 27.80
C VAL A 222 -11.98 2.04 28.58
N LYS A 223 -11.91 2.23 29.89
CA LYS A 223 -10.78 1.78 30.74
C LYS A 223 -10.50 0.29 30.66
N ASP A 224 -11.52 -0.52 30.40
CA ASP A 224 -11.43 -1.98 30.31
C ASP A 224 -11.37 -2.48 28.84
N ALA A 225 -11.30 -1.56 27.84
CA ALA A 225 -11.22 -1.94 26.45
C ALA A 225 -9.86 -2.59 26.13
N VAL A 226 -9.90 -3.62 25.30
CA VAL A 226 -8.72 -4.28 24.74
C VAL A 226 -8.78 -4.13 23.25
N TYR A 227 -7.93 -3.25 22.70
CA TYR A 227 -7.87 -3.00 21.27
C TYR A 227 -6.82 -3.86 20.58
N TYR A 228 -5.68 -4.09 21.21
CA TYR A 228 -4.60 -4.86 20.64
C TYR A 228 -4.57 -6.28 21.21
N GLU A 229 -4.69 -7.25 20.31
CA GLU A 229 -4.51 -8.68 20.62
C GLU A 229 -3.31 -9.21 19.84
N TYR A 230 -2.45 -9.95 20.54
CA TYR A 230 -1.25 -10.52 19.91
C TYR A 230 -1.62 -11.58 18.86
N GLY A 231 -1.11 -11.41 17.64
CA GLY A 231 -1.25 -12.42 16.60
C GLY A 231 -0.51 -13.73 16.91
N PRO A 232 -0.86 -14.82 16.22
CA PRO A 232 -0.29 -16.16 16.52
C PRO A 232 1.15 -16.34 16.00
N ASN A 233 1.73 -15.36 15.32
CA ASN A 233 3.08 -15.45 14.78
C ASN A 233 4.17 -15.39 15.87
N LYS A 234 5.38 -15.84 15.53
CA LYS A 234 6.50 -15.95 16.48
C LYS A 234 6.88 -14.64 17.15
N THR A 235 6.87 -13.54 16.42
CA THR A 235 7.28 -12.21 16.90
C THR A 235 6.33 -11.70 17.98
N GLU A 236 5.03 -11.71 17.70
CA GLU A 236 4.03 -11.22 18.63
C GLU A 236 3.87 -12.16 19.83
N GLN A 237 3.97 -13.48 19.63
CA GLN A 237 3.93 -14.44 20.75
C GLN A 237 5.17 -14.32 21.66
N ALA A 238 6.32 -13.94 21.14
CA ALA A 238 7.49 -13.65 21.97
C ALA A 238 7.27 -12.39 22.82
N ALA A 239 6.73 -11.32 22.22
CA ALA A 239 6.37 -10.10 22.94
C ALA A 239 5.28 -10.35 24.00
N LYS A 240 4.28 -11.19 23.66
CA LYS A 240 3.23 -11.57 24.61
C LYS A 240 3.81 -12.26 25.85
N ARG A 241 4.64 -13.28 25.68
CA ARG A 241 5.27 -13.99 26.80
C ARG A 241 6.09 -13.06 27.69
N TYR A 242 6.89 -12.18 27.09
CA TYR A 242 7.68 -11.20 27.82
C TYR A 242 6.81 -10.29 28.70
N TRP A 243 5.71 -9.78 28.18
CA TRP A 243 4.82 -8.92 28.94
C TRP A 243 3.93 -9.64 29.93
N ASP A 244 3.50 -10.89 29.64
CA ASP A 244 2.73 -11.70 30.58
C ASP A 244 3.55 -12.04 31.84
N GLU A 245 4.85 -12.33 31.69
CA GLU A 245 5.78 -12.52 32.80
C GLU A 245 5.90 -11.28 33.67
N ILE A 246 6.20 -10.12 33.06
CA ILE A 246 6.35 -8.85 33.79
C ILE A 246 5.05 -8.42 34.49
N LYS A 247 3.91 -8.55 33.83
CA LYS A 247 2.61 -8.13 34.38
C LYS A 247 2.09 -9.11 35.41
N GLY A 248 2.38 -10.42 35.25
CA GLY A 248 2.05 -11.46 36.23
C GLY A 248 2.79 -11.28 37.56
N ASP A 249 4.10 -11.05 37.50
CA ASP A 249 4.92 -10.76 38.68
C ASP A 249 4.47 -9.50 39.45
N SER A 250 3.94 -8.52 38.71
CA SER A 250 3.45 -7.26 39.31
C SER A 250 2.11 -7.41 40.04
N ALA A 251 1.36 -8.48 39.75
CA ALA A 251 0.10 -8.78 40.43
C ALA A 251 0.31 -9.55 41.74
N SER A 252 1.52 -10.10 41.95
CA SER A 252 1.89 -10.95 43.09
C SER A 252 2.61 -10.15 44.18
N ARG A 253 2.83 -8.88 44.03
CA ARG A 253 3.44 -7.92 44.98
C ARG A 253 2.44 -6.82 45.35
#